data_82b98ae7330895a133b08994f7f69c17
#
_entry.id   82b98ae7330895a133b08994f7f69c17
#
_cell.length_a   1.000
_cell.length_b   1.000
_cell.length_c   1.000
_cell.angle_alpha   90.00
_cell.angle_beta   90.00
_cell.angle_gamma   90.00
#
_symmetry.space_group_name_H-M   'P 1'
#
loop_
_entity.id
_entity.type
_entity.pdbx_description
1 polymer ?
#
loop_
_entity_poly.entity_id
_entity_poly.type
_entity_poly.pdbx_seq_one_letter_code
_entity_poly.pdbx_strand_id
1 'polypeptide(L)'
;ARYLSCQNPNDEDACGKCPNCVKFDKLAHPDLHFVFPVVKKKSSKETVSDDYLPEWRELLKETPYFNLPMWLQAMGTENQQALIYVKESDEIIRKLSLKSSQGGYKIMIIWMPEKMNTECSNKLLKLLEEPPAQTLFLLNAMYIAAKKMMK
;
A
#
# COMPACT_ATOMS: atom_id res chain seq x y z
N ALA A 1 7.49 9.19 -3.24
CA ALA A 1 6.52 8.80 -4.26
C ALA A 1 6.21 9.95 -5.23
N ARG A 2 5.65 11.06 -4.75
CA ARG A 2 5.25 12.23 -5.57
C ARG A 2 6.38 12.76 -6.45
N TYR A 3 7.60 12.86 -5.93
CA TYR A 3 8.78 13.32 -6.65
C TYR A 3 9.08 12.50 -7.92
N LEU A 4 9.03 11.17 -7.83
CA LEU A 4 9.34 10.26 -8.95
C LEU A 4 8.34 10.33 -10.12
N SER A 5 7.13 10.82 -9.87
CA SER A 5 6.08 10.97 -10.88
C SER A 5 5.84 12.42 -11.26
N CYS A 6 6.60 13.36 -10.67
CA CYS A 6 6.48 14.77 -10.98
C CYS A 6 6.96 15.05 -12.40
N GLN A 7 6.22 15.86 -13.16
CA GLN A 7 6.59 16.27 -14.52
C GLN A 7 7.68 17.35 -14.53
N ASN A 8 7.79 18.13 -13.47
CA ASN A 8 8.74 19.25 -13.34
C ASN A 8 9.29 19.27 -11.91
N PRO A 9 10.06 18.25 -11.49
CA PRO A 9 10.70 18.28 -10.17
C PRO A 9 11.78 19.35 -10.13
N ASN A 10 12.04 19.93 -8.96
CA ASN A 10 13.24 20.71 -8.69
C ASN A 10 14.25 19.85 -7.91
N ASP A 11 15.40 20.41 -7.56
CA ASP A 11 16.47 19.66 -6.88
C ASP A 11 16.08 19.21 -5.47
N GLU A 12 15.05 19.81 -4.85
CA GLU A 12 14.65 19.53 -3.48
C GLU A 12 13.35 18.70 -3.38
N ASP A 13 12.33 18.98 -4.22
CA ASP A 13 11.03 18.32 -4.13
C ASP A 13 10.25 18.33 -5.46
N ALA A 14 9.10 17.69 -5.45
CA ALA A 14 8.11 17.73 -6.51
C ALA A 14 7.49 19.13 -6.63
N CYS A 15 7.12 19.54 -7.85
CA CYS A 15 6.62 20.91 -8.09
C CYS A 15 5.27 21.23 -7.39
N GLY A 16 4.52 20.23 -6.92
CA GLY A 16 3.22 20.38 -6.25
C GLY A 16 2.05 20.84 -7.13
N LYS A 17 2.31 21.22 -8.38
CA LYS A 17 1.31 21.89 -9.25
C LYS A 17 0.93 21.10 -10.49
N CYS A 18 1.78 20.21 -10.98
CA CYS A 18 1.47 19.41 -12.17
C CYS A 18 0.33 18.42 -11.91
N PRO A 19 -0.35 17.92 -12.96
CA PRO A 19 -1.47 16.98 -12.81
C PRO A 19 -1.13 15.75 -11.96
N ASN A 20 0.10 15.24 -12.05
CA ASN A 20 0.55 14.11 -11.25
C ASN A 20 0.65 14.47 -9.76
N CYS A 21 1.27 15.60 -9.43
CA CYS A 21 1.34 16.08 -8.04
C CYS A 21 -0.05 16.22 -7.42
N VAL A 22 -0.98 16.84 -8.13
CA VAL A 22 -2.38 17.00 -7.69
C VAL A 22 -3.06 15.64 -7.45
N LYS A 23 -2.83 14.63 -8.31
CA LYS A 23 -3.36 13.28 -8.12
C LYS A 23 -2.73 12.59 -6.92
N PHE A 24 -1.43 12.77 -6.70
CA PHE A 24 -0.74 12.24 -5.51
C PHE A 24 -1.27 12.85 -4.21
N ASP A 25 -1.50 14.15 -4.17
CA ASP A 25 -2.06 14.84 -2.99
C ASP A 25 -3.47 14.35 -2.65
N LYS A 26 -4.23 13.93 -3.67
CA LYS A 26 -5.54 13.29 -3.50
C LYS A 26 -5.45 11.78 -3.23
N LEU A 27 -4.25 11.19 -3.17
CA LEU A 27 -4.02 9.75 -3.07
C LEU A 27 -4.73 8.94 -4.18
N ALA A 28 -4.88 9.54 -5.35
CA ALA A 28 -5.65 9.03 -6.47
C ALA A 28 -4.85 8.91 -7.79
N HIS A 29 -3.51 8.87 -7.69
CA HIS A 29 -2.66 8.64 -8.85
C HIS A 29 -2.84 7.19 -9.34
N PRO A 30 -3.04 6.92 -10.65
CA PRO A 30 -3.31 5.59 -11.17
C PRO A 30 -2.16 4.59 -10.96
N ASP A 31 -0.92 5.08 -10.88
CA ASP A 31 0.27 4.27 -10.64
C ASP A 31 0.70 4.26 -9.15
N LEU A 32 -0.15 4.77 -8.23
CA LEU A 32 0.03 4.70 -6.79
C LEU A 32 -0.93 3.67 -6.20
N HIS A 33 -0.38 2.61 -5.64
CA HIS A 33 -1.14 1.51 -5.07
C HIS A 33 -0.83 1.35 -3.59
N PHE A 34 -1.86 1.04 -2.81
CA PHE A 34 -1.76 0.76 -1.39
C PHE A 34 -2.12 -0.69 -1.12
N VAL A 35 -1.38 -1.31 -0.21
CA VAL A 35 -1.65 -2.64 0.33
C VAL A 35 -1.57 -2.54 1.85
N PHE A 36 -2.60 -3.00 2.51
CA PHE A 36 -2.72 -2.94 3.97
C PHE A 36 -3.56 -4.11 4.50
N PRO A 37 -3.44 -4.45 5.80
CA PRO A 37 -4.23 -5.52 6.39
C PRO A 37 -5.72 -5.20 6.33
N VAL A 38 -6.52 -6.20 5.93
CA VAL A 38 -7.98 -6.10 5.84
C VAL A 38 -8.65 -7.21 6.63
N VAL A 39 -9.89 -6.97 7.04
CA VAL A 39 -10.77 -7.98 7.65
C VAL A 39 -11.67 -8.55 6.57
N LYS A 40 -11.80 -9.88 6.53
CA LYS A 40 -12.67 -10.56 5.55
C LYS A 40 -14.13 -10.11 5.73
N LYS A 41 -14.74 -9.61 4.66
CA LYS A 41 -16.18 -9.33 4.63
C LYS A 41 -16.97 -10.62 4.65
N LYS A 42 -18.00 -10.74 5.51
CA LYS A 42 -18.85 -11.94 5.59
C LYS A 42 -19.55 -12.27 4.26
N SER A 43 -19.78 -11.27 3.44
CA SER A 43 -20.44 -11.37 2.14
C SER A 43 -19.50 -11.71 0.98
N SER A 44 -18.19 -11.66 1.20
CA SER A 44 -17.18 -11.89 0.14
C SER A 44 -16.23 -13.01 0.55
N LYS A 45 -16.01 -13.96 -0.36
CA LYS A 45 -14.98 -15.00 -0.18
C LYS A 45 -13.57 -14.42 -0.22
N GLU A 46 -13.38 -13.32 -0.92
CA GLU A 46 -12.08 -12.72 -1.19
C GLU A 46 -12.16 -11.21 -0.93
N THR A 47 -11.42 -10.73 0.07
CA THR A 47 -11.34 -9.33 0.43
C THR A 47 -9.90 -8.86 0.20
N VAL A 48 -9.74 -7.72 -0.47
CA VAL A 48 -8.45 -7.10 -0.79
C VAL A 48 -8.42 -5.65 -0.31
N SER A 49 -7.24 -5.03 -0.30
CA SER A 49 -7.06 -3.64 0.13
C SER A 49 -7.93 -2.66 -0.64
N ASP A 50 -8.16 -2.90 -1.94
CA ASP A 50 -9.00 -2.02 -2.78
C ASP A 50 -10.44 -1.91 -2.27
N ASP A 51 -10.96 -2.93 -1.56
CA ASP A 51 -12.32 -2.92 -1.00
C ASP A 51 -12.53 -1.91 0.13
N TYR A 52 -11.43 -1.39 0.70
CA TYR A 52 -11.41 -0.41 1.78
C TYR A 52 -10.58 0.84 1.42
N LEU A 53 -10.33 1.05 0.13
CA LEU A 53 -9.51 2.17 -0.33
C LEU A 53 -10.12 3.55 -0.01
N PRO A 54 -11.46 3.75 -0.02
CA PRO A 54 -12.07 5.00 0.43
C PRO A 54 -11.73 5.33 1.88
N GLU A 55 -11.96 4.38 2.80
CA GLU A 55 -11.71 4.53 4.24
C GLU A 55 -10.22 4.77 4.52
N TRP A 56 -9.35 4.06 3.78
CA TRP A 56 -7.90 4.24 3.85
C TRP A 56 -7.47 5.67 3.48
N ARG A 57 -8.01 6.19 2.38
CA ARG A 57 -7.71 7.56 1.92
C ARG A 57 -8.23 8.61 2.88
N GLU A 58 -9.37 8.39 3.50
CA GLU A 58 -9.97 9.30 4.47
C GLU A 58 -9.10 9.36 5.73
N LEU A 59 -8.74 8.22 6.28
CA LEU A 59 -7.85 8.14 7.45
C LEU A 59 -6.49 8.80 7.18
N LEU A 60 -5.88 8.56 6.02
CA LEU A 60 -4.60 9.19 5.64
C LEU A 60 -4.68 10.71 5.52
N LYS A 61 -5.83 11.28 5.15
CA LYS A 61 -6.06 12.72 5.08
C LYS A 61 -6.25 13.35 6.46
N GLU A 62 -6.91 12.63 7.37
CA GLU A 62 -7.12 13.09 8.74
C GLU A 62 -5.82 13.03 9.54
N THR A 63 -5.12 11.92 9.46
CA THR A 63 -3.84 11.73 10.16
C THR A 63 -2.94 10.79 9.37
N PRO A 64 -1.71 11.22 9.00
CA PRO A 64 -0.74 10.35 8.37
C PRO A 64 -0.07 9.36 9.35
N TYR A 65 -0.24 9.57 10.66
CA TYR A 65 0.35 8.77 11.73
C TYR A 65 -0.75 8.04 12.49
N PHE A 66 -1.01 6.79 12.13
CA PHE A 66 -2.00 5.93 12.76
C PHE A 66 -1.46 4.51 12.98
N ASN A 67 -2.12 3.79 13.87
CA ASN A 67 -1.79 2.41 14.22
C ASN A 67 -2.89 1.45 13.76
N LEU A 68 -2.65 0.13 13.93
CA LEU A 68 -3.63 -0.88 13.53
C LEU A 68 -5.00 -0.74 14.23
N PRO A 69 -5.11 -0.46 15.55
CA PRO A 69 -6.41 -0.19 16.17
C PRO A 69 -7.20 0.93 15.52
N MET A 70 -6.57 2.07 15.20
CA MET A 70 -7.24 3.18 14.50
C MET A 70 -7.70 2.77 13.10
N TRP A 71 -6.92 1.97 12.40
CA TRP A 71 -7.32 1.42 11.11
C TRP A 71 -8.50 0.45 11.22
N LEU A 72 -8.50 -0.44 12.20
CA LEU A 72 -9.63 -1.36 12.48
C LEU A 72 -10.91 -0.59 12.81
N GLN A 73 -10.79 0.50 13.56
CA GLN A 73 -11.90 1.41 13.87
C GLN A 73 -12.44 2.08 12.59
N ALA A 74 -11.57 2.59 11.73
CA ALA A 74 -11.98 3.19 10.45
C ALA A 74 -12.71 2.20 9.54
N MET A 75 -12.35 0.90 9.59
CA MET A 75 -13.06 -0.18 8.89
C MET A 75 -14.35 -0.63 9.60
N GLY A 76 -14.65 -0.18 10.83
CA GLY A 76 -15.76 -0.68 11.64
C GLY A 76 -15.60 -2.15 12.07
N THR A 77 -14.36 -2.60 12.33
CA THR A 77 -14.01 -4.02 12.58
C THR A 77 -13.10 -4.20 13.79
N GLU A 78 -13.28 -3.42 14.83
CA GLU A 78 -12.36 -3.24 15.98
C GLU A 78 -11.94 -4.54 16.68
N ASN A 79 -12.81 -5.55 16.70
CA ASN A 79 -12.59 -6.82 17.40
C ASN A 79 -12.20 -7.98 16.47
N GLN A 80 -11.73 -7.67 15.26
CA GLN A 80 -11.39 -8.69 14.27
C GLN A 80 -9.91 -8.64 13.90
N GLN A 81 -9.39 -9.78 13.45
CA GLN A 81 -8.01 -9.88 13.00
C GLN A 81 -7.90 -9.46 11.53
N ALA A 82 -7.12 -8.42 11.27
CA ALA A 82 -6.78 -8.02 9.91
C ALA A 82 -5.47 -8.69 9.44
N LEU A 83 -5.49 -9.18 8.21
CA LEU A 83 -4.34 -9.78 7.53
C LEU A 83 -4.28 -9.31 6.07
N ILE A 84 -3.11 -9.45 5.47
CA ILE A 84 -2.93 -9.35 4.02
C ILE A 84 -3.01 -10.78 3.47
N TYR A 85 -4.08 -11.08 2.75
CA TYR A 85 -4.40 -12.42 2.28
C TYR A 85 -3.75 -12.72 0.92
N VAL A 86 -3.67 -14.00 0.56
CA VAL A 86 -3.07 -14.46 -0.71
C VAL A 86 -3.70 -13.81 -1.94
N LYS A 87 -4.98 -13.48 -1.91
CA LYS A 87 -5.65 -12.77 -3.02
C LYS A 87 -5.03 -11.40 -3.32
N GLU A 88 -4.54 -10.72 -2.28
CA GLU A 88 -3.81 -9.46 -2.46
C GLU A 88 -2.57 -9.63 -3.35
N SER A 89 -1.86 -10.77 -3.24
CA SER A 89 -0.71 -11.03 -4.11
C SER A 89 -1.09 -11.15 -5.58
N ASP A 90 -2.26 -11.70 -5.90
CA ASP A 90 -2.78 -11.74 -7.27
C ASP A 90 -3.07 -10.33 -7.80
N GLU A 91 -3.69 -9.50 -6.98
CA GLU A 91 -3.97 -8.11 -7.32
C GLU A 91 -2.69 -7.29 -7.50
N ILE A 92 -1.69 -7.48 -6.63
CA ILE A 92 -0.38 -6.83 -6.77
C ILE A 92 0.26 -7.21 -8.11
N ILE A 93 0.36 -8.51 -8.40
CA ILE A 93 0.94 -9.02 -9.65
C ILE A 93 0.16 -8.46 -10.85
N ARG A 94 -1.16 -8.48 -10.82
CA ARG A 94 -2.01 -7.93 -11.87
C ARG A 94 -1.75 -6.44 -12.10
N LYS A 95 -1.74 -5.62 -11.05
CA LYS A 95 -1.49 -4.17 -11.13
C LYS A 95 -0.11 -3.87 -11.69
N LEU A 96 0.90 -4.63 -11.29
CA LEU A 96 2.27 -4.42 -11.75
C LEU A 96 2.53 -4.95 -13.17
N SER A 97 1.74 -5.90 -13.68
CA SER A 97 1.83 -6.38 -15.07
C SER A 97 1.27 -5.37 -16.08
N LEU A 98 0.40 -4.47 -15.66
CA LEU A 98 -0.13 -3.41 -16.53
C LEU A 98 0.97 -2.38 -16.86
N LYS A 99 0.88 -1.74 -18.02
CA LYS A 99 1.76 -0.59 -18.32
C LYS A 99 1.46 0.58 -17.38
N SER A 100 2.51 1.35 -17.01
CA SER A 100 2.31 2.60 -16.30
C SER A 100 1.38 3.52 -17.09
N SER A 101 0.44 4.13 -16.41
CA SER A 101 -0.57 5.01 -17.02
C SER A 101 0.03 6.28 -17.61
N GLN A 102 1.18 6.73 -17.09
CA GLN A 102 1.81 8.00 -17.49
C GLN A 102 3.32 7.86 -17.81
N GLY A 103 3.78 6.63 -18.07
CA GLY A 103 5.17 6.38 -18.47
C GLY A 103 6.21 6.53 -17.36
N GLY A 104 5.77 6.69 -16.11
CA GLY A 104 6.63 6.83 -14.94
C GLY A 104 6.73 5.56 -14.09
N TYR A 105 7.14 5.72 -12.85
CA TYR A 105 7.23 4.63 -11.88
C TYR A 105 5.86 4.21 -11.38
N LYS A 106 5.64 2.90 -11.27
CA LYS A 106 4.59 2.32 -10.44
C LYS A 106 5.08 2.26 -9.01
N ILE A 107 4.28 2.74 -8.09
CA ILE A 107 4.63 2.83 -6.68
C ILE A 107 3.65 1.99 -5.88
N MET A 108 4.17 0.99 -5.19
CA MET A 108 3.42 0.09 -4.33
C MET A 108 3.83 0.33 -2.88
N ILE A 109 2.91 0.86 -2.08
CA ILE A 109 3.13 1.09 -0.64
C ILE A 109 2.44 -0.03 0.12
N ILE A 110 3.23 -0.84 0.83
CA ILE A 110 2.72 -1.95 1.65
C ILE A 110 2.88 -1.57 3.11
N TRP A 111 1.75 -1.35 3.78
CA TRP A 111 1.71 -1.07 5.21
C TRP A 111 1.53 -2.35 6.01
N MET A 112 2.38 -2.55 7.01
CA MET A 112 2.44 -3.74 7.87
C MET A 112 2.63 -5.05 7.07
N PRO A 113 3.72 -5.19 6.28
CA PRO A 113 3.99 -6.42 5.52
C PRO A 113 4.09 -7.66 6.43
N GLU A 114 4.41 -7.49 7.72
CA GLU A 114 4.40 -8.56 8.74
C GLU A 114 3.01 -9.16 9.01
N LYS A 115 1.95 -8.55 8.48
CA LYS A 115 0.57 -9.06 8.51
C LYS A 115 0.22 -9.90 7.28
N MET A 116 1.15 -10.11 6.35
CA MET A 116 0.95 -11.06 5.26
C MET A 116 0.81 -12.48 5.81
N ASN A 117 -0.17 -13.22 5.30
CA ASN A 117 -0.18 -14.66 5.55
C ASN A 117 0.96 -15.34 4.76
N THR A 118 1.35 -16.54 5.17
CA THR A 118 2.49 -17.27 4.59
C THR A 118 2.36 -17.46 3.08
N GLU A 119 1.16 -17.75 2.58
CA GLU A 119 0.91 -17.94 1.16
C GLU A 119 1.13 -16.64 0.36
N CYS A 120 0.64 -15.50 0.87
CA CYS A 120 0.85 -14.19 0.27
C CYS A 120 2.33 -13.84 0.24
N SER A 121 3.02 -14.00 1.37
CA SER A 121 4.46 -13.70 1.48
C SER A 121 5.27 -14.52 0.47
N ASN A 122 5.07 -15.84 0.43
CA ASN A 122 5.78 -16.73 -0.48
C ASN A 122 5.54 -16.37 -1.95
N LYS A 123 4.32 -16.00 -2.30
CA LYS A 123 3.97 -15.63 -3.67
C LYS A 123 4.61 -14.32 -4.11
N LEU A 124 4.86 -13.40 -3.18
CA LEU A 124 5.47 -12.10 -3.46
C LEU A 124 7.01 -12.10 -3.40
N LEU A 125 7.65 -13.11 -2.78
CA LEU A 125 9.11 -13.13 -2.63
C LEU A 125 9.84 -12.85 -3.95
N LYS A 126 9.54 -13.61 -5.00
CA LYS A 126 10.17 -13.45 -6.31
C LYS A 126 9.95 -12.05 -6.90
N LEU A 127 8.76 -11.49 -6.72
CA LEU A 127 8.41 -10.16 -7.22
C LEU A 127 9.14 -9.05 -6.46
N LEU A 128 9.42 -9.25 -5.17
CA LEU A 128 10.15 -8.30 -4.34
C LEU A 128 11.67 -8.39 -4.57
N GLU A 129 12.20 -9.58 -4.88
CA GLU A 129 13.60 -9.80 -5.23
C GLU A 129 13.92 -9.23 -6.62
N GLU A 130 13.03 -9.44 -7.59
CA GLU A 130 13.19 -9.01 -8.98
C GLU A 130 11.95 -8.20 -9.44
N PRO A 131 11.82 -6.94 -8.97
CA PRO A 131 10.67 -6.13 -9.34
C PRO A 131 10.67 -5.79 -10.84
N PRO A 132 9.48 -5.69 -11.45
CA PRO A 132 9.37 -5.22 -12.83
C PRO A 132 10.02 -3.85 -13.02
N ALA A 133 10.49 -3.56 -14.23
CA ALA A 133 11.09 -2.28 -14.55
C ALA A 133 10.17 -1.10 -14.14
N GLN A 134 10.77 -0.02 -13.67
CA GLN A 134 10.07 1.18 -13.20
C GLN A 134 9.03 0.88 -12.10
N THR A 135 9.32 -0.06 -11.21
CA THR A 135 8.49 -0.39 -10.04
C THR A 135 9.25 -0.08 -8.76
N LEU A 136 8.59 0.62 -7.84
CA LEU A 136 9.11 0.93 -6.51
C LEU A 136 8.19 0.32 -5.45
N PHE A 137 8.76 -0.52 -4.60
CA PHE A 137 8.10 -1.01 -3.39
C PHE A 137 8.56 -0.19 -2.18
N LEU A 138 7.60 0.31 -1.39
CA LEU A 138 7.82 0.94 -0.10
C LEU A 138 7.13 0.07 0.96
N LEU A 139 7.94 -0.59 1.78
CA LEU A 139 7.48 -1.46 2.86
C LEU A 139 7.56 -0.70 4.18
N ASN A 140 6.41 -0.46 4.80
CA ASN A 140 6.32 0.18 6.12
C ASN A 140 5.94 -0.86 7.17
N ALA A 141 6.94 -1.48 7.79
CA ALA A 141 6.76 -2.44 8.88
C ALA A 141 6.65 -1.71 10.21
N MET A 142 5.71 -2.11 11.07
CA MET A 142 5.73 -1.69 12.47
C MET A 142 6.84 -2.44 13.21
N TYR A 143 7.82 -1.69 13.72
CA TYR A 143 8.96 -2.24 14.44
C TYR A 143 8.52 -2.89 15.77
N ILE A 144 8.33 -4.21 15.78
CA ILE A 144 8.14 -5.01 17.00
C ILE A 144 9.48 -5.64 17.48
N ALA A 145 10.60 -5.26 16.89
CA ALA A 145 11.87 -5.96 17.12
C ALA A 145 12.59 -5.62 18.45
N ALA A 146 12.13 -4.62 19.22
CA ALA A 146 12.81 -4.26 20.47
C ALA A 146 12.59 -5.26 21.63
N LYS A 147 11.62 -6.14 21.56
CA LYS A 147 11.27 -7.04 22.70
C LYS A 147 11.89 -8.43 22.64
N LYS A 148 12.53 -8.80 21.54
CA LYS A 148 13.09 -10.15 21.37
C LYS A 148 14.61 -10.23 21.53
N MET A 149 15.28 -9.09 21.63
CA MET A 149 16.76 -9.03 21.85
C MET A 149 17.18 -8.74 23.29
N MET A 150 16.23 -8.70 24.22
CA MET A 150 16.50 -8.50 25.66
C MET A 150 16.04 -9.69 26.50
N LYS A 151 16.26 -10.92 26.02
CA LYS A 151 16.19 -12.13 26.85
C LYS A 151 17.45 -12.96 26.64
#